data_d7a7612f22b64731c6a036e3da391e96
#
_entry.id   d7a7612f22b64731c6a036e3da391e96
#
_cell.length_a   1.000
_cell.length_b   1.000
_cell.length_c   1.000
_cell.angle_alpha   90.00
_cell.angle_beta   90.00
_cell.angle_gamma   90.00
#
_symmetry.space_group_name_H-M   'P 1'
#
loop_
_entity.id
_entity.type
_entity.pdbx_description
1 polymer ?
#
loop_
_entity_poly.entity_id
_entity_poly.type
_entity_poly.pdbx_seq_one_letter_code
_entity_poly.pdbx_strand_id
1 'polypeptide(L)'
;MPQPPGPLALRAGLAESHAEAKRQAGKLDYSGLEDFLGRAGPVLARGPVAVLLVADPVEIASTLIHLGRCGFRATVVLLPAAIPLPPDLPDGTAARLHVIRWNTTADATLTRALNPILQITPETTWLHYCYNAEYLLYPFCETRSIGEVIAFQTEERRDSILTYVVDLYAPDLGRNPNAVNIA
;
A
#
# COMPACT_ATOMS: atom_id res chain seq x y z
N MET A 1 43.39 -15.47 14.17
CA MET A 1 42.46 -15.96 13.15
C MET A 1 41.08 -16.04 13.78
N PRO A 2 40.05 -15.38 13.27
CA PRO A 2 38.69 -15.54 13.78
C PRO A 2 38.16 -16.96 13.50
N GLN A 3 37.51 -17.54 14.47
CA GLN A 3 36.87 -18.86 14.32
C GLN A 3 35.71 -18.78 13.31
N PRO A 4 35.53 -19.78 12.43
CA PRO A 4 34.39 -19.81 11.54
C PRO A 4 33.07 -19.96 12.35
N PRO A 5 31.95 -19.35 11.88
CA PRO A 5 30.67 -19.45 12.56
C PRO A 5 30.22 -20.90 12.66
N GLY A 6 29.71 -21.29 13.82
CA GLY A 6 29.22 -22.64 14.08
C GLY A 6 27.96 -22.97 13.24
N PRO A 7 27.65 -24.29 13.09
CA PRO A 7 26.55 -24.74 12.21
C PRO A 7 25.16 -24.18 12.55
N LEU A 8 24.93 -23.76 13.79
CA LEU A 8 23.70 -23.10 14.24
C LEU A 8 23.63 -21.65 13.72
N ALA A 9 24.74 -20.90 13.71
CA ALA A 9 24.80 -19.54 13.18
C ALA A 9 24.64 -19.52 11.66
N LEU A 10 25.18 -20.52 10.96
CA LEU A 10 24.98 -20.69 9.51
C LEU A 10 23.52 -21.01 9.15
N ARG A 11 22.82 -21.81 9.96
CA ARG A 11 21.40 -22.13 9.74
C ARG A 11 20.49 -20.93 10.04
N ALA A 12 20.79 -20.12 11.06
CA ALA A 12 20.06 -18.90 11.35
C ALA A 12 20.23 -17.86 10.21
N GLY A 13 21.46 -17.63 9.75
CA GLY A 13 21.73 -16.71 8.64
C GLY A 13 21.10 -17.15 7.31
N LEU A 14 21.04 -18.46 7.03
CA LEU A 14 20.34 -18.99 5.86
C LEU A 14 18.82 -18.84 5.98
N ALA A 15 18.25 -19.04 7.17
CA ALA A 15 16.82 -18.85 7.41
C ALA A 15 16.41 -17.38 7.30
N GLU A 16 17.22 -16.45 7.82
CA GLU A 16 17.03 -15.00 7.68
C GLU A 16 17.15 -14.57 6.22
N SER A 17 18.15 -15.05 5.50
CA SER A 17 18.33 -14.78 4.06
C SER A 17 17.18 -15.32 3.21
N HIS A 18 16.65 -16.52 3.52
CA HIS A 18 15.46 -17.07 2.84
C HIS A 18 14.18 -16.29 3.17
N ALA A 19 14.02 -15.83 4.41
CA ALA A 19 12.90 -15.01 4.83
C ALA A 19 12.93 -13.63 4.13
N GLU A 20 14.11 -13.02 4.04
CA GLU A 20 14.32 -11.76 3.32
C GLU A 20 14.10 -11.92 1.81
N ALA A 21 14.63 -12.96 1.18
CA ALA A 21 14.40 -13.29 -0.23
C ALA A 21 12.90 -13.53 -0.52
N LYS A 22 12.18 -14.19 0.40
CA LYS A 22 10.74 -14.42 0.30
C LYS A 22 9.91 -13.14 0.51
N ARG A 23 10.36 -12.24 1.39
CA ARG A 23 9.76 -10.90 1.56
C ARG A 23 9.95 -10.02 0.32
N GLN A 24 11.13 -10.11 -0.32
CA GLN A 24 11.42 -9.36 -1.56
C GLN A 24 10.74 -9.96 -2.80
N ALA A 25 10.52 -11.27 -2.84
CA ALA A 25 9.90 -11.95 -3.99
C ALA A 25 8.44 -11.54 -4.25
N GLY A 26 7.74 -11.00 -3.24
CA GLY A 26 6.37 -10.48 -3.42
C GLY A 26 6.27 -9.01 -3.76
N LYS A 27 7.34 -8.24 -3.49
CA LYS A 27 7.40 -6.79 -3.71
C LYS A 27 7.98 -6.50 -5.10
N LEU A 28 7.24 -5.77 -5.93
CA LEU A 28 7.74 -5.29 -7.21
C LEU A 28 8.12 -3.81 -7.10
N ASP A 29 9.41 -3.53 -7.27
CA ASP A 29 9.94 -2.17 -7.39
C ASP A 29 10.02 -1.76 -8.86
N TYR A 30 9.57 -0.54 -9.15
CA TYR A 30 9.57 0.04 -10.48
C TYR A 30 10.48 1.26 -10.50
N SER A 31 11.21 1.42 -11.59
CA SER A 31 12.13 2.57 -11.78
C SER A 31 11.39 3.91 -11.86
N GLY A 32 10.12 3.88 -12.19
CA GLY A 32 9.24 5.04 -12.27
C GLY A 32 7.85 4.68 -12.74
N LEU A 33 7.01 5.69 -12.94
CA LEU A 33 5.63 5.49 -13.35
C LEU A 33 5.51 4.82 -14.73
N GLU A 34 6.33 5.20 -15.69
CA GLU A 34 6.33 4.62 -17.05
C GLU A 34 6.65 3.13 -17.03
N ASP A 35 7.65 2.72 -16.24
CA ASP A 35 8.00 1.31 -16.06
C ASP A 35 6.82 0.53 -15.43
N PHE A 36 6.14 1.11 -14.45
CA PHE A 36 4.92 0.52 -13.89
C PHE A 36 3.83 0.39 -14.96
N LEU A 37 3.51 1.47 -15.68
CA LEU A 37 2.46 1.46 -16.69
C LEU A 37 2.69 0.40 -17.77
N GLY A 38 3.95 0.20 -18.18
CA GLY A 38 4.33 -0.83 -19.14
C GLY A 38 4.13 -2.28 -18.64
N ARG A 39 4.10 -2.49 -17.32
CA ARG A 39 4.02 -3.84 -16.71
C ARG A 39 2.77 -4.07 -15.86
N ALA A 40 1.95 -3.03 -15.65
CA ALA A 40 0.85 -3.04 -14.69
C ALA A 40 -0.41 -3.81 -15.12
N GLY A 41 -0.55 -4.13 -16.39
CA GLY A 41 -1.76 -4.78 -16.93
C GLY A 41 -2.27 -5.96 -16.08
N PRO A 42 -1.42 -6.96 -15.74
CA PRO A 42 -1.84 -8.10 -14.93
C PRO A 42 -2.23 -7.73 -13.49
N VAL A 43 -1.64 -6.66 -12.93
CA VAL A 43 -1.93 -6.16 -11.59
C VAL A 43 -3.29 -5.47 -11.58
N LEU A 44 -3.49 -4.54 -12.50
CA LEU A 44 -4.71 -3.73 -12.61
C LEU A 44 -5.92 -4.58 -13.01
N ALA A 45 -5.72 -5.66 -13.77
CA ALA A 45 -6.80 -6.56 -14.17
C ALA A 45 -7.37 -7.41 -13.01
N ARG A 46 -6.69 -7.47 -11.87
CA ARG A 46 -7.08 -8.32 -10.74
C ARG A 46 -7.65 -7.55 -9.55
N GLY A 47 -8.14 -6.34 -9.74
CA GLY A 47 -8.65 -5.47 -8.66
C GLY A 47 -9.54 -6.16 -7.61
N PRO A 48 -9.88 -5.45 -6.53
CA PRO A 48 -9.67 -4.02 -6.30
C PRO A 48 -8.20 -3.66 -6.00
N VAL A 49 -7.80 -2.48 -6.44
CA VAL A 49 -6.44 -1.97 -6.29
C VAL A 49 -6.46 -0.68 -5.46
N ALA A 50 -5.57 -0.57 -4.47
CA ALA A 50 -5.34 0.68 -3.76
C ALA A 50 -4.13 1.42 -4.36
N VAL A 51 -4.19 2.74 -4.42
CA VAL A 51 -3.08 3.62 -4.78
C VAL A 51 -2.77 4.50 -3.59
N LEU A 52 -1.64 4.27 -2.95
CA LEU A 52 -1.17 5.03 -1.79
C LEU A 52 -0.17 6.10 -2.23
N LEU A 53 -0.48 7.36 -1.94
CA LEU A 53 0.42 8.49 -2.12
C LEU A 53 1.10 8.78 -0.77
N VAL A 54 2.40 8.56 -0.69
CA VAL A 54 3.16 8.82 0.54
C VAL A 54 3.61 10.28 0.53
N ALA A 55 3.05 11.08 1.43
CA ALA A 55 3.40 12.50 1.58
C ALA A 55 4.57 12.70 2.56
N ASP A 56 4.61 11.91 3.63
CA ASP A 56 5.60 11.98 4.71
C ASP A 56 5.86 10.57 5.30
N PRO A 57 6.78 10.38 6.27
CA PRO A 57 7.07 9.07 6.83
C PRO A 57 6.06 8.58 7.88
N VAL A 58 4.98 9.35 8.18
CA VAL A 58 4.04 9.03 9.26
C VAL A 58 3.08 7.92 8.83
N GLU A 59 2.92 6.89 9.66
CA GLU A 59 1.90 5.83 9.53
C GLU A 59 1.84 5.09 8.18
N ILE A 60 2.95 5.00 7.46
CA ILE A 60 3.00 4.25 6.19
C ILE A 60 2.70 2.77 6.45
N ALA A 61 3.32 2.17 7.48
CA ALA A 61 3.16 0.75 7.79
C ALA A 61 1.72 0.41 8.14
N SER A 62 1.10 1.16 9.05
CA SER A 62 -0.28 0.94 9.49
C SER A 62 -1.28 1.12 8.36
N THR A 63 -1.08 2.14 7.49
CA THR A 63 -1.91 2.35 6.30
C THR A 63 -1.82 1.15 5.34
N LEU A 64 -0.61 0.66 5.04
CA LEU A 64 -0.42 -0.51 4.18
C LEU A 64 -1.05 -1.78 4.77
N ILE A 65 -0.92 -2.00 6.08
CA ILE A 65 -1.55 -3.11 6.79
C ILE A 65 -3.07 -2.99 6.72
N HIS A 66 -3.61 -1.78 6.93
CA HIS A 66 -5.04 -1.51 6.85
C HIS A 66 -5.61 -1.82 5.46
N LEU A 67 -4.97 -1.33 4.39
CA LEU A 67 -5.38 -1.63 3.01
C LEU A 67 -5.36 -3.14 2.73
N GLY A 68 -4.35 -3.84 3.25
CA GLY A 68 -4.30 -5.30 3.17
C GLY A 68 -5.46 -5.99 3.89
N ARG A 69 -5.85 -5.50 5.08
CA ARG A 69 -6.98 -6.01 5.87
C ARG A 69 -8.33 -5.72 5.19
N CYS A 70 -8.47 -4.56 4.55
CA CYS A 70 -9.66 -4.25 3.75
C CYS A 70 -9.85 -5.21 2.57
N GLY A 71 -8.80 -5.94 2.15
CA GLY A 71 -8.90 -6.95 1.11
C GLY A 71 -8.53 -6.45 -0.29
N PHE A 72 -7.80 -5.33 -0.41
CA PHE A 72 -7.22 -4.94 -1.69
C PHE A 72 -6.26 -6.00 -2.22
N ARG A 73 -6.36 -6.31 -3.50
CA ARG A 73 -5.56 -7.35 -4.17
C ARG A 73 -4.12 -6.91 -4.44
N ALA A 74 -3.96 -5.62 -4.69
CA ALA A 74 -2.67 -4.97 -4.87
C ALA A 74 -2.70 -3.56 -4.26
N THR A 75 -1.54 -3.09 -3.83
CA THR A 75 -1.35 -1.70 -3.39
C THR A 75 -0.20 -1.10 -4.19
N VAL A 76 -0.51 -0.11 -5.00
CA VAL A 76 0.47 0.70 -5.73
C VAL A 76 0.90 1.83 -4.81
N VAL A 77 2.19 1.87 -4.47
CA VAL A 77 2.74 2.85 -3.54
C VAL A 77 3.58 3.86 -4.30
N LEU A 78 3.13 5.11 -4.33
CA LEU A 78 3.89 6.24 -4.86
C LEU A 78 4.74 6.80 -3.72
N LEU A 79 6.04 6.49 -3.75
CA LEU A 79 6.96 6.69 -2.63
C LEU A 79 8.09 7.64 -3.00
N PRO A 80 8.23 8.81 -2.31
CA PRO A 80 9.37 9.69 -2.50
C PRO A 80 10.71 8.97 -2.30
N ALA A 81 11.73 9.35 -3.07
CA ALA A 81 13.05 8.71 -3.00
C ALA A 81 13.70 8.81 -1.60
N ALA A 82 13.41 9.91 -0.88
CA ALA A 82 13.96 10.17 0.46
C ALA A 82 13.26 9.35 1.57
N ILE A 83 12.09 8.77 1.31
CA ILE A 83 11.33 8.04 2.31
C ILE A 83 11.55 6.53 2.11
N PRO A 84 12.08 5.82 3.11
CA PRO A 84 12.21 4.37 3.04
C PRO A 84 10.84 3.69 3.20
N LEU A 85 10.66 2.56 2.54
CA LEU A 85 9.53 1.68 2.83
C LEU A 85 9.75 1.00 4.19
N PRO A 86 8.72 0.88 5.05
CA PRO A 86 8.85 0.17 6.32
C PRO A 86 9.36 -1.26 6.13
N PRO A 87 10.39 -1.70 6.89
CA PRO A 87 11.00 -3.02 6.71
C PRO A 87 10.13 -4.16 7.26
N ASP A 88 9.35 -3.89 8.31
CA ASP A 88 8.65 -4.92 9.09
C ASP A 88 7.17 -5.03 8.71
N LEU A 89 6.89 -5.13 7.41
CA LEU A 89 5.54 -5.38 6.92
C LEU A 89 5.22 -6.88 6.96
N PRO A 90 3.98 -7.27 7.36
CA PRO A 90 3.54 -8.67 7.26
C PRO A 90 3.69 -9.22 5.84
N ASP A 91 4.10 -10.48 5.70
CA ASP A 91 4.35 -11.13 4.41
C ASP A 91 3.16 -10.98 3.44
N GLY A 92 1.93 -11.13 3.92
CA GLY A 92 0.72 -10.97 3.12
C GLY A 92 0.49 -9.54 2.61
N THR A 93 0.98 -8.52 3.33
CA THR A 93 0.97 -7.12 2.91
C THR A 93 2.10 -6.88 1.92
N ALA A 94 3.32 -7.27 2.26
CA ALA A 94 4.50 -7.08 1.42
C ALA A 94 4.34 -7.72 0.03
N ALA A 95 3.72 -8.90 -0.06
CA ALA A 95 3.49 -9.62 -1.31
C ALA A 95 2.54 -8.91 -2.31
N ARG A 96 1.85 -7.88 -1.87
CA ARG A 96 0.87 -7.13 -2.69
C ARG A 96 1.34 -5.75 -3.09
N LEU A 97 2.58 -5.38 -2.72
CA LEU A 97 3.10 -4.03 -2.95
C LEU A 97 3.74 -3.89 -4.32
N HIS A 98 3.38 -2.80 -4.99
CA HIS A 98 3.97 -2.31 -6.23
C HIS A 98 4.52 -0.92 -5.96
N VAL A 99 5.83 -0.79 -5.75
CA VAL A 99 6.46 0.46 -5.31
C VAL A 99 7.01 1.23 -6.49
N ILE A 100 6.56 2.48 -6.64
CA ILE A 100 6.99 3.41 -7.68
C ILE A 100 7.68 4.57 -6.99
N ARG A 101 8.90 4.90 -7.39
CA ARG A 101 9.58 6.11 -6.93
C ARG A 101 8.98 7.32 -7.63
N TRP A 102 8.35 8.19 -6.83
CA TRP A 102 7.58 9.31 -7.31
C TRP A 102 7.69 10.53 -6.38
N ASN A 103 7.77 11.73 -6.95
CA ASN A 103 7.73 12.95 -6.15
C ASN A 103 6.28 13.32 -5.83
N THR A 104 5.83 12.99 -4.63
CA THR A 104 4.46 13.24 -4.16
C THR A 104 4.22 14.66 -3.67
N THR A 105 5.26 15.48 -3.54
CA THR A 105 5.16 16.88 -3.07
C THR A 105 5.09 17.90 -4.21
N ALA A 106 5.20 17.45 -5.46
CA ALA A 106 5.12 18.33 -6.62
C ALA A 106 3.66 18.75 -6.90
N ASP A 107 3.49 19.92 -7.50
CA ASP A 107 2.17 20.41 -7.93
C ASP A 107 1.47 19.41 -8.85
N ALA A 108 0.15 19.28 -8.68
CA ALA A 108 -0.71 18.37 -9.43
C ALA A 108 -0.24 16.90 -9.39
N THR A 109 0.50 16.49 -8.34
CA THR A 109 1.08 15.15 -8.25
C THR A 109 0.01 14.06 -8.32
N LEU A 110 -1.14 14.28 -7.68
CA LEU A 110 -2.27 13.35 -7.68
C LEU A 110 -2.73 13.06 -9.11
N THR A 111 -3.09 14.10 -9.88
CA THR A 111 -3.61 13.93 -11.24
C THR A 111 -2.56 13.42 -12.21
N ARG A 112 -1.30 13.82 -12.04
CA ARG A 112 -0.17 13.36 -12.87
C ARG A 112 0.17 11.88 -12.65
N ALA A 113 -0.10 11.35 -11.48
CA ALA A 113 0.10 9.94 -11.17
C ALA A 113 -1.16 9.10 -11.46
N LEU A 114 -2.35 9.55 -11.01
CA LEU A 114 -3.56 8.75 -11.13
C LEU A 114 -4.11 8.70 -12.55
N ASN A 115 -4.09 9.80 -13.29
CA ASN A 115 -4.68 9.81 -14.65
C ASN A 115 -4.05 8.76 -15.58
N PRO A 116 -2.71 8.61 -15.67
CA PRO A 116 -2.12 7.55 -16.48
C PRO A 116 -2.48 6.15 -15.98
N ILE A 117 -2.57 5.93 -14.66
CA ILE A 117 -2.99 4.64 -14.09
C ILE A 117 -4.43 4.35 -14.48
N LEU A 118 -5.33 5.32 -14.35
CA LEU A 118 -6.74 5.17 -14.71
C LEU A 118 -6.91 4.85 -16.20
N GLN A 119 -6.13 5.49 -17.08
CA GLN A 119 -6.22 5.27 -18.53
C GLN A 119 -5.92 3.84 -18.96
N ILE A 120 -5.06 3.12 -18.22
CA ILE A 120 -4.71 1.73 -18.53
C ILE A 120 -5.46 0.72 -17.67
N THR A 121 -6.25 1.19 -16.71
CA THR A 121 -7.02 0.32 -15.81
C THR A 121 -8.27 -0.19 -16.53
N PRO A 122 -8.53 -1.51 -16.53
CA PRO A 122 -9.79 -2.04 -17.07
C PRO A 122 -11.01 -1.43 -16.38
N GLU A 123 -12.07 -1.14 -17.14
CA GLU A 123 -13.31 -0.54 -16.62
C GLU A 123 -13.97 -1.36 -15.50
N THR A 124 -13.68 -2.65 -15.44
CA THR A 124 -14.18 -3.55 -14.39
C THR A 124 -13.37 -3.50 -13.10
N THR A 125 -12.26 -2.76 -13.07
CA THR A 125 -11.37 -2.69 -11.91
C THR A 125 -11.65 -1.45 -11.08
N TRP A 126 -12.01 -1.67 -9.82
CA TRP A 126 -12.18 -0.60 -8.86
C TRP A 126 -10.83 -0.17 -8.31
N LEU A 127 -10.61 1.15 -8.32
CA LEU A 127 -9.45 1.82 -7.74
C LEU A 127 -9.87 2.65 -6.53
N HIS A 128 -9.09 2.55 -5.46
CA HIS A 128 -9.14 3.46 -4.32
C HIS A 128 -7.83 4.21 -4.23
N TYR A 129 -7.85 5.52 -4.00
CA TYR A 129 -6.62 6.26 -3.69
C TYR A 129 -6.73 6.94 -2.32
N CYS A 130 -5.61 7.01 -1.62
CA CYS A 130 -5.49 7.66 -0.32
C CYS A 130 -4.07 8.18 -0.11
N TYR A 131 -3.91 9.04 0.87
CA TYR A 131 -2.61 9.39 1.43
C TYR A 131 -2.27 8.47 2.61
N ASN A 132 -1.01 8.48 3.06
CA ASN A 132 -0.65 7.79 4.31
C ASN A 132 -1.37 8.44 5.50
N ALA A 133 -1.62 7.65 6.54
CA ALA A 133 -2.49 7.98 7.68
C ALA A 133 -3.99 8.19 7.34
N GLU A 134 -4.42 7.87 6.12
CA GLU A 134 -5.83 7.79 5.77
C GLU A 134 -6.32 6.35 5.80
N TYR A 135 -7.38 6.09 6.57
CA TYR A 135 -7.93 4.76 6.79
C TYR A 135 -9.34 4.66 6.23
N LEU A 136 -9.53 3.76 5.27
CA LEU A 136 -10.83 3.54 4.64
C LEU A 136 -11.77 2.82 5.61
N LEU A 137 -12.84 3.49 6.03
CA LEU A 137 -13.91 2.92 6.82
C LEU A 137 -15.19 2.84 5.99
N TYR A 138 -15.88 1.72 6.09
CA TYR A 138 -17.16 1.47 5.40
C TYR A 138 -18.06 0.60 6.30
N PRO A 139 -19.37 0.58 6.06
CA PRO A 139 -20.29 -0.23 6.87
C PRO A 139 -19.86 -1.70 6.94
N PHE A 140 -19.74 -2.23 8.15
CA PHE A 140 -19.29 -3.60 8.46
C PHE A 140 -17.86 -3.91 8.06
N CYS A 141 -16.96 -2.90 8.03
CA CYS A 141 -15.54 -3.08 7.66
C CYS A 141 -14.78 -4.04 8.59
N GLU A 142 -15.30 -4.32 9.80
CA GLU A 142 -14.75 -5.29 10.75
C GLU A 142 -14.93 -6.74 10.29
N THR A 143 -15.95 -7.01 9.47
CA THR A 143 -16.35 -8.36 9.07
C THR A 143 -16.45 -8.58 7.57
N ARG A 144 -16.52 -7.52 6.79
CA ARG A 144 -16.64 -7.57 5.33
C ARG A 144 -15.41 -6.98 4.63
N SER A 145 -15.05 -7.58 3.53
CA SER A 145 -13.99 -7.07 2.67
C SER A 145 -14.49 -5.95 1.75
N ILE A 146 -13.59 -5.12 1.25
CA ILE A 146 -13.92 -4.11 0.23
C ILE A 146 -14.49 -4.76 -1.04
N GLY A 147 -14.07 -6.00 -1.35
CA GLY A 147 -14.61 -6.75 -2.48
C GLY A 147 -16.11 -7.03 -2.38
N GLU A 148 -16.63 -7.29 -1.17
CA GLU A 148 -18.06 -7.47 -0.93
C GLU A 148 -18.84 -6.16 -1.07
N VAL A 149 -18.27 -5.04 -0.63
CA VAL A 149 -18.86 -3.71 -0.83
C VAL A 149 -18.93 -3.39 -2.32
N ILE A 150 -17.85 -3.65 -3.05
CA ILE A 150 -17.78 -3.41 -4.50
C ILE A 150 -18.80 -4.30 -5.22
N ALA A 151 -18.94 -5.58 -4.87
CA ALA A 151 -19.91 -6.47 -5.46
C ALA A 151 -21.34 -5.91 -5.31
N PHE A 152 -21.70 -5.48 -4.11
CA PHE A 152 -22.98 -4.82 -3.85
C PHE A 152 -23.19 -3.55 -4.69
N GLN A 153 -22.18 -2.68 -4.77
CA GLN A 153 -22.29 -1.45 -5.57
C GLN A 153 -22.42 -1.74 -7.06
N THR A 154 -21.75 -2.78 -7.54
CA THR A 154 -21.84 -3.22 -8.94
C THR A 154 -23.21 -3.80 -9.25
N GLU A 155 -23.81 -4.58 -8.34
CA GLU A 155 -25.20 -5.06 -8.47
C GLU A 155 -26.19 -3.90 -8.56
N GLU A 156 -25.95 -2.82 -7.79
CA GLU A 156 -26.71 -1.57 -7.84
C GLU A 156 -26.39 -0.70 -9.08
N ARG A 157 -25.56 -1.20 -10.00
CA ARG A 157 -25.11 -0.50 -11.24
C ARG A 157 -24.41 0.82 -10.95
N ARG A 158 -23.66 0.87 -9.86
CA ARG A 158 -22.81 2.01 -9.53
C ARG A 158 -21.37 1.72 -9.96
N ASP A 159 -20.72 2.72 -10.47
CA ASP A 159 -19.34 2.70 -10.96
C ASP A 159 -18.38 3.53 -10.10
N SER A 160 -18.93 4.23 -9.09
CA SER A 160 -18.14 5.05 -8.17
C SER A 160 -18.75 5.10 -6.77
N ILE A 161 -17.89 5.28 -5.77
CA ILE A 161 -18.27 5.50 -4.37
C ILE A 161 -17.58 6.79 -3.91
N LEU A 162 -18.37 7.75 -3.48
CA LEU A 162 -17.85 8.96 -2.86
C LEU A 162 -17.55 8.69 -1.38
N THR A 163 -16.34 8.98 -0.98
CA THR A 163 -15.89 8.93 0.42
C THR A 163 -15.66 10.34 0.95
N TYR A 164 -15.83 10.52 2.27
CA TYR A 164 -15.54 11.76 2.95
C TYR A 164 -14.36 11.57 3.88
N VAL A 165 -13.42 12.51 3.86
CA VAL A 165 -12.32 12.53 4.83
C VAL A 165 -12.83 13.16 6.12
N VAL A 166 -12.60 12.46 7.23
CA VAL A 166 -12.87 12.95 8.58
C VAL A 166 -11.55 13.02 9.33
N ASP A 167 -11.13 14.24 9.67
CA ASP A 167 -9.90 14.46 10.41
C ASP A 167 -10.07 14.01 11.87
N LEU A 168 -9.18 13.12 12.30
CA LEU A 168 -9.09 12.65 13.67
C LEU A 168 -7.76 13.11 14.27
N TYR A 169 -7.81 13.64 15.48
CA TYR A 169 -6.64 14.13 16.19
C TYR A 169 -6.45 13.37 17.48
N ALA A 170 -5.21 13.10 17.84
CA ALA A 170 -4.88 12.57 19.15
C ALA A 170 -5.32 13.53 20.26
N PRO A 171 -5.88 13.03 21.38
CA PRO A 171 -6.36 13.87 22.48
C PRO A 171 -5.24 14.66 23.20
N ASP A 172 -4.01 14.21 23.07
CA ASP A 172 -2.82 14.84 23.67
C ASP A 172 -1.69 14.91 22.64
N LEU A 173 -1.51 16.08 22.06
CA LEU A 173 -0.45 16.32 21.07
C LEU A 173 0.95 16.36 21.69
N GLY A 174 1.07 16.58 22.99
CA GLY A 174 2.36 16.51 23.70
C GLY A 174 2.89 15.08 23.78
N ARG A 175 2.00 14.10 23.90
CA ARG A 175 2.32 12.67 23.88
C ARG A 175 2.37 12.10 22.46
N ASN A 176 1.62 12.70 21.54
CA ASN A 176 1.50 12.23 20.16
C ASN A 176 1.84 13.39 19.19
N PRO A 177 3.12 13.74 19.04
CA PRO A 177 3.55 14.91 18.26
C PRO A 177 3.16 14.83 16.77
N ASN A 178 2.93 13.64 16.26
CA ASN A 178 2.43 13.42 14.89
C ASN A 178 0.89 13.46 14.78
N ALA A 179 0.20 13.87 15.85
CA ALA A 179 -1.26 13.90 15.96
C ALA A 179 -1.95 12.52 15.79
N VAL A 180 -1.21 11.43 15.69
CA VAL A 180 -1.72 10.08 15.48
C VAL A 180 -1.68 9.28 16.78
N ASN A 181 -2.79 8.64 17.11
CA ASN A 181 -2.90 7.66 18.18
C ASN A 181 -3.70 6.46 17.65
N ILE A 182 -3.01 5.37 17.36
CA ILE A 182 -3.61 4.11 16.93
C ILE A 182 -3.63 3.19 18.15
N ALA A 183 -4.83 2.90 18.66
CA ALA A 183 -5.05 2.00 19.78
C ALA A 183 -5.08 0.53 19.33
#